data_22c653529287f8ca908e118ad5bd1e52
#
_entry.id   22c653529287f8ca908e118ad5bd1e52
#
_cell.length_a   1.000
_cell.length_b   1.000
_cell.length_c   1.000
_cell.angle_alpha   90.00
_cell.angle_beta   90.00
_cell.angle_gamma   90.00
#
_symmetry.space_group_name_H-M   'P 1'
#
loop_
_entity.id
_entity.type
_entity.pdbx_description
1 polymer ?
#
loop_
_entity_poly.entity_id
_entity_poly.type
_entity_poly.pdbx_seq_one_letter_code
_entity_poly.pdbx_strand_id
1 'polypeptide(L)'
;METSYSKLRAIDVSSRIEKKNGLSYLSWAFAVDQLLLADPKATWTYSEPAKFGDTLMVFCTVTAFDKAMTAQLPVMDHRNKAIPNPDAFAVNTAMQRCLVKAIALHGIGLYIYAGEDLPEGGAKPEEVVADKFKAALEADYEQFGSTEEETEAARAKAIAAVHASVMDETLYRAAWNLLDAGTRRAIKAYIEMAKGKKAA
;
A
#
# COMPACT_ATOMS: atom_id res chain seq x y z
N MET A 1 20.21 -8.76 -12.43
CA MET A 1 20.23 -9.92 -11.49
C MET A 1 18.98 -9.88 -10.66
N GLU A 2 18.31 -11.01 -10.55
CA GLU A 2 17.12 -11.14 -9.70
C GLU A 2 17.58 -11.27 -8.24
N THR A 3 17.08 -10.37 -7.37
CA THR A 3 17.46 -10.35 -5.95
C THR A 3 16.53 -11.26 -5.13
N SER A 4 16.96 -11.69 -3.93
CA SER A 4 16.07 -12.41 -3.00
C SER A 4 14.80 -11.61 -2.71
N TYR A 5 14.91 -10.30 -2.54
CA TYR A 5 13.76 -9.41 -2.35
C TYR A 5 12.78 -9.44 -3.53
N SER A 6 13.27 -9.39 -4.79
CA SER A 6 12.36 -9.41 -5.95
C SER A 6 11.63 -10.75 -6.08
N LYS A 7 12.29 -11.86 -5.74
CA LYS A 7 11.66 -13.19 -5.70
C LYS A 7 10.56 -13.28 -4.63
N LEU A 8 10.87 -12.84 -3.42
CA LEU A 8 9.91 -12.85 -2.32
C LEU A 8 8.71 -11.91 -2.58
N ARG A 9 8.96 -10.74 -3.17
CA ARG A 9 7.92 -9.80 -3.53
C ARG A 9 6.97 -10.33 -4.62
N ALA A 10 7.44 -11.24 -5.48
CA ALA A 10 6.64 -11.85 -6.54
C ALA A 10 5.68 -12.94 -6.02
N ILE A 11 5.83 -13.38 -4.76
CA ILE A 11 4.93 -14.38 -4.17
C ILE A 11 3.54 -13.76 -4.04
N ASP A 12 2.55 -14.34 -4.71
CA ASP A 12 1.15 -13.93 -4.60
C ASP A 12 0.56 -14.47 -3.29
N VAL A 13 0.22 -13.55 -2.39
CA VAL A 13 -0.41 -13.86 -1.11
C VAL A 13 -1.89 -13.50 -1.08
N SER A 14 -2.47 -13.05 -2.19
CA SER A 14 -3.85 -12.52 -2.26
C SER A 14 -4.90 -13.50 -1.76
N SER A 15 -4.74 -14.80 -2.04
CA SER A 15 -5.65 -15.86 -1.59
C SER A 15 -5.55 -16.19 -0.09
N ARG A 16 -4.57 -15.62 0.62
CA ARG A 16 -4.27 -15.87 2.04
C ARG A 16 -4.46 -14.64 2.90
N ILE A 17 -5.02 -13.57 2.33
CA ILE A 17 -5.36 -12.34 3.04
C ILE A 17 -6.74 -12.48 3.64
N GLU A 18 -6.81 -12.32 4.96
CA GLU A 18 -8.06 -12.19 5.68
C GLU A 18 -8.39 -10.72 5.88
N LYS A 19 -9.61 -10.32 5.56
CA LYS A 19 -10.11 -8.97 5.83
C LYS A 19 -10.92 -8.97 7.11
N LYS A 20 -10.52 -8.16 8.08
CA LYS A 20 -11.23 -7.98 9.34
C LYS A 20 -11.25 -6.49 9.71
N ASN A 21 -12.45 -5.94 9.89
CA ASN A 21 -12.66 -4.52 10.27
C ASN A 21 -11.94 -3.51 9.34
N GLY A 22 -11.95 -3.76 8.02
CA GLY A 22 -11.30 -2.88 7.04
C GLY A 22 -9.79 -3.06 6.91
N LEU A 23 -9.16 -3.85 7.76
CA LEU A 23 -7.74 -4.18 7.70
C LEU A 23 -7.50 -5.51 6.99
N SER A 24 -6.37 -5.59 6.32
CA SER A 24 -5.91 -6.82 5.65
C SER A 24 -4.88 -7.52 6.52
N TYR A 25 -5.05 -8.81 6.74
CA TYR A 25 -4.15 -9.62 7.55
C TYR A 25 -3.65 -10.80 6.72
N LEU A 26 -2.33 -10.97 6.67
CA LEU A 26 -1.75 -12.19 6.15
C LEU A 26 -1.60 -13.19 7.30
N SER A 27 -2.01 -14.44 7.07
CA SER A 27 -1.80 -15.52 8.04
C SER A 27 -0.31 -15.65 8.39
N TRP A 28 0.02 -15.57 9.69
CA TRP A 28 1.40 -15.71 10.15
C TRP A 28 2.01 -17.06 9.76
N ALA A 29 1.20 -18.14 9.84
CA ALA A 29 1.65 -19.47 9.48
C ALA A 29 2.03 -19.55 8.00
N PHE A 30 1.22 -18.94 7.12
CA PHE A 30 1.54 -18.89 5.70
C PHE A 30 2.79 -18.03 5.42
N ALA A 31 2.92 -16.88 6.08
CA ALA A 31 4.09 -16.02 5.90
C ALA A 31 5.40 -16.73 6.31
N VAL A 32 5.39 -17.44 7.43
CA VAL A 32 6.52 -18.24 7.93
C VAL A 32 6.83 -19.39 6.97
N ASP A 33 5.81 -20.12 6.51
CA ASP A 33 5.98 -21.22 5.55
C ASP A 33 6.67 -20.74 4.27
N GLN A 34 6.19 -19.65 3.67
CA GLN A 34 6.78 -19.08 2.46
C GLN A 34 8.22 -18.57 2.68
N LEU A 35 8.50 -17.99 3.84
CA LEU A 35 9.85 -17.55 4.19
C LEU A 35 10.81 -18.74 4.29
N LEU A 36 10.42 -19.81 5.00
CA LEU A 36 11.27 -21.00 5.19
C LEU A 36 11.42 -21.84 3.93
N LEU A 37 10.43 -21.82 3.01
CA LEU A 37 10.58 -22.40 1.68
C LEU A 37 11.63 -21.64 0.86
N ALA A 38 11.71 -20.33 1.00
CA ALA A 38 12.66 -19.50 0.27
C ALA A 38 14.06 -19.46 0.91
N ASP A 39 14.12 -19.45 2.23
CA ASP A 39 15.36 -19.51 3.01
C ASP A 39 15.18 -20.42 4.25
N PRO A 40 15.55 -21.70 4.16
CA PRO A 40 15.43 -22.65 5.28
C PRO A 40 16.26 -22.30 6.52
N LYS A 41 17.19 -21.34 6.40
CA LYS A 41 18.01 -20.84 7.51
C LYS A 41 17.43 -19.61 8.18
N ALA A 42 16.29 -19.09 7.68
CA ALA A 42 15.66 -17.93 8.25
C ALA A 42 15.28 -18.17 9.73
N THR A 43 15.51 -17.16 10.54
CA THR A 43 15.21 -17.17 11.99
C THR A 43 14.50 -15.88 12.38
N TRP A 44 13.85 -15.89 13.53
CA TRP A 44 13.29 -14.67 14.09
C TRP A 44 13.43 -14.65 15.61
N THR A 45 13.49 -13.45 16.14
CA THR A 45 13.58 -13.18 17.57
C THR A 45 12.66 -12.03 17.95
N TYR A 46 12.14 -12.09 19.16
CA TYR A 46 11.39 -10.98 19.77
C TYR A 46 12.25 -10.32 20.81
N SER A 47 12.35 -9.00 20.78
CA SER A 47 12.95 -8.22 21.85
C SER A 47 11.95 -8.02 22.98
N GLU A 48 12.45 -7.59 24.14
CA GLU A 48 11.58 -7.18 25.23
C GLU A 48 10.67 -6.02 24.79
N PRO A 49 9.34 -6.09 25.07
CA PRO A 49 8.42 -5.03 24.71
C PRO A 49 8.76 -3.70 25.40
N ALA A 50 8.69 -2.61 24.66
CA ALA A 50 8.85 -1.27 25.23
C ALA A 50 7.52 -0.76 25.80
N LYS A 51 7.60 -0.09 26.96
CA LYS A 51 6.45 0.57 27.61
C LYS A 51 6.31 2.02 27.18
N PHE A 52 5.08 2.41 26.86
CA PHE A 52 4.68 3.79 26.59
C PHE A 52 3.47 4.12 27.47
N GLY A 53 3.74 4.65 28.67
CA GLY A 53 2.73 4.79 29.72
C GLY A 53 2.25 3.41 30.18
N ASP A 54 0.98 3.13 30.03
CA ASP A 54 0.32 1.85 30.33
C ASP A 54 0.16 0.93 29.10
N THR A 55 0.70 1.33 27.94
CA THR A 55 0.64 0.57 26.70
C THR A 55 1.97 -0.07 26.36
N LEU A 56 1.97 -1.06 25.44
CA LEU A 56 3.15 -1.79 25.02
C LEU A 56 3.37 -1.72 23.51
N MET A 57 4.64 -1.69 23.11
CA MET A 57 5.08 -1.90 21.75
C MET A 57 5.95 -3.16 21.67
N VAL A 58 5.63 -4.08 20.77
CA VAL A 58 6.41 -5.29 20.53
C VAL A 58 7.32 -5.10 19.32
N PHE A 59 8.45 -5.84 19.32
CA PHE A 59 9.43 -5.83 18.24
C PHE A 59 9.73 -7.26 17.82
N CYS A 60 9.88 -7.45 16.52
CA CYS A 60 10.30 -8.71 15.93
C CYS A 60 11.41 -8.46 14.90
N THR A 61 12.51 -9.16 15.03
CA THR A 61 13.59 -9.16 14.04
C THR A 61 13.58 -10.50 13.30
N VAL A 62 13.44 -10.45 11.99
CA VAL A 62 13.58 -11.60 11.09
C VAL A 62 14.93 -11.50 10.38
N THR A 63 15.71 -12.56 10.44
CA THR A 63 16.96 -12.70 9.67
C THR A 63 16.76 -13.73 8.58
N ALA A 64 16.88 -13.31 7.33
CA ALA A 64 16.81 -14.16 6.15
C ALA A 64 17.76 -13.64 5.07
N PHE A 65 18.38 -14.54 4.30
CA PHE A 65 19.37 -14.20 3.28
C PHE A 65 20.50 -13.30 3.83
N ASP A 66 20.99 -13.63 5.03
CA ASP A 66 22.02 -12.88 5.77
C ASP A 66 21.65 -11.41 6.06
N LYS A 67 20.36 -11.04 6.00
CA LYS A 67 19.85 -9.70 6.28
C LYS A 67 18.87 -9.73 7.44
N ALA A 68 19.12 -8.93 8.46
CA ALA A 68 18.19 -8.73 9.58
C ALA A 68 17.28 -7.53 9.31
N MET A 69 15.97 -7.72 9.48
CA MET A 69 14.95 -6.68 9.36
C MET A 69 14.06 -6.70 10.60
N THR A 70 13.90 -5.54 11.23
CA THR A 70 13.11 -5.39 12.45
C THR A 70 11.82 -4.61 12.15
N ALA A 71 10.71 -5.15 12.59
CA ALA A 71 9.42 -4.47 12.64
C ALA A 71 9.02 -4.19 14.08
N GLN A 72 8.16 -3.19 14.26
CA GLN A 72 7.51 -2.86 15.53
C GLN A 72 6.00 -2.79 15.34
N LEU A 73 5.26 -3.07 16.42
CA LEU A 73 3.81 -2.97 16.43
C LEU A 73 3.31 -2.65 17.84
N PRO A 74 2.44 -1.63 18.03
CA PRO A 74 1.75 -1.43 19.29
C PRO A 74 0.83 -2.61 19.59
N VAL A 75 0.67 -2.96 20.87
CA VAL A 75 -0.41 -3.86 21.29
C VAL A 75 -1.71 -3.08 21.20
N MET A 76 -2.56 -3.42 20.22
CA MET A 76 -3.73 -2.62 19.86
C MET A 76 -4.98 -3.48 19.65
N ASP A 77 -6.14 -2.84 19.81
CA ASP A 77 -7.44 -3.41 19.53
C ASP A 77 -7.77 -3.45 18.01
N HIS A 78 -8.98 -3.89 17.69
CA HIS A 78 -9.50 -3.96 16.33
C HIS A 78 -9.75 -2.59 15.67
N ARG A 79 -9.63 -1.50 16.41
CA ARG A 79 -9.76 -0.10 15.94
C ARG A 79 -8.40 0.59 15.84
N ASN A 80 -7.30 -0.17 15.92
CA ASN A 80 -5.93 0.33 15.96
C ASN A 80 -5.64 1.27 17.15
N LYS A 81 -6.40 1.17 18.24
CA LYS A 81 -6.10 1.89 19.47
C LYS A 81 -5.24 1.02 20.38
N ALA A 82 -4.17 1.61 20.91
CA ALA A 82 -3.32 0.92 21.89
C ALA A 82 -4.16 0.50 23.12
N ILE A 83 -3.94 -0.74 23.58
CA ILE A 83 -4.66 -1.33 24.72
C ILE A 83 -3.88 -1.00 25.98
N PRO A 84 -4.51 -0.28 26.95
CA PRO A 84 -3.90 -0.09 28.26
C PRO A 84 -3.78 -1.41 29.03
N ASN A 85 -2.62 -1.65 29.67
CA ASN A 85 -2.33 -2.87 30.45
C ASN A 85 -2.76 -4.15 29.71
N PRO A 86 -2.24 -4.40 28.48
CA PRO A 86 -2.69 -5.52 27.67
C PRO A 86 -2.39 -6.85 28.33
N ASP A 87 -3.32 -7.80 28.22
CA ASP A 87 -3.14 -9.17 28.69
C ASP A 87 -2.22 -9.98 27.76
N ALA A 88 -1.87 -11.19 28.19
CA ALA A 88 -0.99 -12.08 27.43
C ALA A 88 -1.55 -12.45 26.06
N PHE A 89 -2.89 -12.52 25.88
CA PHE A 89 -3.53 -12.83 24.61
C PHE A 89 -3.34 -11.68 23.61
N ALA A 90 -3.56 -10.45 24.06
CA ALA A 90 -3.36 -9.26 23.24
C ALA A 90 -1.89 -9.10 22.83
N VAL A 91 -0.97 -9.33 23.78
CA VAL A 91 0.48 -9.29 23.51
C VAL A 91 0.86 -10.36 22.49
N ASN A 92 0.45 -11.62 22.69
CA ASN A 92 0.73 -12.70 21.74
C ASN A 92 0.18 -12.40 20.33
N THR A 93 -1.03 -11.85 20.24
CA THR A 93 -1.62 -11.43 18.97
C THR A 93 -0.77 -10.36 18.28
N ALA A 94 -0.31 -9.36 19.03
CA ALA A 94 0.57 -8.33 18.51
C ALA A 94 1.92 -8.89 18.05
N MET A 95 2.50 -9.84 18.80
CA MET A 95 3.75 -10.51 18.41
C MET A 95 3.63 -11.27 17.09
N GLN A 96 2.54 -12.02 16.87
CA GLN A 96 2.31 -12.72 15.60
C GLN A 96 2.16 -11.75 14.43
N ARG A 97 1.43 -10.67 14.62
CA ARG A 97 1.29 -9.61 13.60
C ARG A 97 2.62 -8.90 13.33
N CYS A 98 3.42 -8.65 14.36
CA CYS A 98 4.74 -8.04 14.25
C CYS A 98 5.71 -8.94 13.45
N LEU A 99 5.65 -10.27 13.65
CA LEU A 99 6.41 -11.25 12.86
C LEU A 99 6.07 -11.13 11.38
N VAL A 100 4.79 -11.10 11.03
CA VAL A 100 4.37 -10.96 9.62
C VAL A 100 4.86 -9.64 9.02
N LYS A 101 4.80 -8.53 9.77
CA LYS A 101 5.38 -7.24 9.32
C LYS A 101 6.89 -7.34 9.08
N ALA A 102 7.63 -8.01 9.96
CA ALA A 102 9.08 -8.21 9.79
C ALA A 102 9.40 -9.09 8.56
N ILE A 103 8.61 -10.14 8.31
CA ILE A 103 8.70 -10.97 7.10
C ILE A 103 8.41 -10.13 5.85
N ALA A 104 7.40 -9.27 5.90
CA ALA A 104 7.04 -8.40 4.79
C ALA A 104 8.17 -7.44 4.38
N LEU A 105 9.01 -7.01 5.31
CA LEU A 105 10.20 -6.20 4.99
C LEU A 105 11.21 -6.93 4.11
N HIS A 106 11.17 -8.27 4.07
CA HIS A 106 11.94 -9.08 3.11
C HIS A 106 11.26 -9.24 1.75
N GLY A 107 9.99 -8.79 1.60
CA GLY A 107 9.26 -8.75 0.33
C GLY A 107 7.89 -9.43 0.36
N ILE A 108 7.68 -10.49 1.17
CA ILE A 108 6.45 -11.30 1.17
C ILE A 108 5.25 -10.46 1.63
N GLY A 109 4.35 -10.17 0.70
CA GLY A 109 3.11 -9.46 1.00
C GLY A 109 3.28 -8.02 1.47
N LEU A 110 4.41 -7.35 1.21
CA LEU A 110 4.67 -5.99 1.66
C LEU A 110 3.58 -4.99 1.21
N TYR A 111 2.98 -5.24 0.05
CA TYR A 111 1.92 -4.39 -0.49
C TYR A 111 0.63 -4.37 0.35
N ILE A 112 0.42 -5.36 1.24
CA ILE A 112 -0.74 -5.42 2.15
C ILE A 112 -0.73 -4.25 3.13
N TYR A 113 0.48 -3.81 3.52
CA TYR A 113 0.70 -2.75 4.50
C TYR A 113 0.76 -1.35 3.89
N ALA A 114 0.59 -1.24 2.55
CA ALA A 114 0.53 0.06 1.90
C ALA A 114 -0.69 0.84 2.42
N GLY A 115 -0.44 1.95 3.10
CA GLY A 115 -1.48 2.82 3.66
C GLY A 115 -1.88 2.54 5.12
N GLU A 116 -1.31 1.53 5.81
CA GLU A 116 -1.62 1.27 7.23
C GLU A 116 -1.19 2.41 8.17
N ASP A 117 -0.11 3.12 7.83
CA ASP A 117 0.46 4.18 8.67
C ASP A 117 0.02 5.60 8.24
N LEU A 118 -1.05 5.70 7.43
CA LEU A 118 -1.64 6.99 7.12
C LEU A 118 -2.29 7.57 8.38
N PRO A 119 -2.10 8.86 8.68
CA PRO A 119 -2.78 9.52 9.79
C PRO A 119 -4.30 9.31 9.72
N GLU A 120 -4.98 9.19 10.87
CA GLU A 120 -6.46 9.20 10.89
C GLU A 120 -6.94 10.46 10.17
N GLY A 121 -7.68 10.29 9.05
CA GLY A 121 -8.08 11.36 8.15
C GLY A 121 -7.15 11.60 6.96
N GLY A 122 -6.06 10.83 6.82
CA GLY A 122 -5.27 10.80 5.58
C GLY A 122 -6.10 10.20 4.44
N ALA A 123 -6.07 10.83 3.27
CA ALA A 123 -6.76 10.31 2.10
C ALA A 123 -6.24 8.89 1.76
N LYS A 124 -7.16 7.96 1.56
CA LYS A 124 -6.80 6.61 1.13
C LYS A 124 -6.08 6.64 -0.22
N PRO A 125 -5.20 5.68 -0.52
CA PRO A 125 -4.47 5.67 -1.80
C PRO A 125 -5.39 5.84 -3.01
N GLU A 126 -6.56 5.21 -3.00
CA GLU A 126 -7.57 5.34 -4.05
C GLU A 126 -8.20 6.74 -4.10
N GLU A 127 -8.38 7.39 -2.95
CA GLU A 127 -8.87 8.77 -2.87
C GLU A 127 -7.82 9.74 -3.43
N VAL A 128 -6.54 9.55 -3.08
CA VAL A 128 -5.43 10.35 -3.63
C VAL A 128 -5.36 10.25 -5.15
N VAL A 129 -5.53 9.04 -5.70
CA VAL A 129 -5.54 8.83 -7.16
C VAL A 129 -6.77 9.48 -7.78
N ALA A 130 -7.95 9.33 -7.20
CA ALA A 130 -9.18 9.97 -7.67
C ALA A 130 -9.05 11.50 -7.66
N ASP A 131 -8.50 12.07 -6.60
CA ASP A 131 -8.29 13.52 -6.48
C ASP A 131 -7.23 14.04 -7.46
N LYS A 132 -6.18 13.27 -7.76
CA LYS A 132 -5.23 13.61 -8.83
C LYS A 132 -5.92 13.69 -10.21
N PHE A 133 -6.85 12.79 -10.50
CA PHE A 133 -7.63 12.86 -11.74
C PHE A 133 -8.53 14.09 -11.77
N LYS A 134 -9.23 14.41 -10.69
CA LYS A 134 -10.05 15.63 -10.58
C LYS A 134 -9.21 16.88 -10.73
N ALA A 135 -8.11 16.98 -9.98
CA ALA A 135 -7.20 18.10 -10.06
C ALA A 135 -6.64 18.30 -11.47
N ALA A 136 -6.27 17.21 -12.17
CA ALA A 136 -5.80 17.29 -13.57
C ALA A 136 -6.93 17.68 -14.54
N LEU A 137 -8.19 17.38 -14.24
CA LEU A 137 -9.32 17.78 -15.06
C LEU A 137 -9.69 19.26 -14.85
N GLU A 138 -9.61 19.76 -13.62
CA GLU A 138 -10.06 21.10 -13.20
C GLU A 138 -8.96 22.16 -13.25
N ALA A 139 -7.69 21.75 -13.40
CA ALA A 139 -6.57 22.69 -13.43
C ALA A 139 -6.70 23.65 -14.62
N ASP A 140 -6.30 24.90 -14.35
CA ASP A 140 -6.16 25.92 -15.39
C ASP A 140 -4.88 25.66 -16.18
N TYR A 141 -5.03 25.37 -17.48
CA TYR A 141 -3.94 25.15 -18.42
C TYR A 141 -3.77 26.32 -19.40
N GLU A 142 -4.56 27.38 -19.26
CA GLU A 142 -4.41 28.57 -20.07
C GLU A 142 -3.08 29.27 -19.75
N GLN A 143 -2.31 29.54 -20.78
CA GLN A 143 -1.11 30.38 -20.71
C GLN A 143 -1.33 31.58 -21.61
N PHE A 144 -0.64 32.70 -21.33
CA PHE A 144 -0.76 33.89 -22.12
C PHE A 144 -0.43 33.60 -23.60
N GLY A 145 -1.43 33.75 -24.47
CA GLY A 145 -1.31 33.49 -25.93
C GLY A 145 -1.57 32.05 -26.36
N SER A 146 -1.94 31.12 -25.45
CA SER A 146 -2.32 29.74 -25.83
C SER A 146 -3.68 29.71 -26.54
N THR A 147 -3.78 28.80 -27.51
CA THR A 147 -5.05 28.48 -28.14
C THR A 147 -5.86 27.50 -27.29
N GLU A 148 -7.17 27.42 -27.55
CA GLU A 148 -8.02 26.40 -26.88
C GLU A 148 -7.52 24.98 -27.14
N GLU A 149 -7.02 24.71 -28.37
CA GLU A 149 -6.46 23.39 -28.72
C GLU A 149 -5.19 23.06 -27.91
N GLU A 150 -4.32 24.03 -27.65
CA GLU A 150 -3.09 23.86 -26.83
C GLU A 150 -3.45 23.62 -25.38
N THR A 151 -4.43 24.35 -24.85
CA THR A 151 -4.96 24.18 -23.48
C THR A 151 -5.55 22.78 -23.28
N GLU A 152 -6.38 22.32 -24.21
CA GLU A 152 -6.98 20.99 -24.17
C GLU A 152 -5.92 19.87 -24.33
N ALA A 153 -4.90 20.11 -25.16
CA ALA A 153 -3.79 19.17 -25.29
C ALA A 153 -2.94 19.06 -24.02
N ALA A 154 -2.72 20.18 -23.31
CA ALA A 154 -2.02 20.18 -22.03
C ALA A 154 -2.80 19.41 -20.96
N ARG A 155 -4.13 19.60 -20.88
CA ARG A 155 -5.03 18.86 -19.99
C ARG A 155 -5.01 17.35 -20.30
N ALA A 156 -5.12 16.97 -21.58
CA ALA A 156 -5.04 15.59 -22.02
C ALA A 156 -3.72 14.92 -21.59
N LYS A 157 -2.59 15.64 -21.74
CA LYS A 157 -1.27 15.16 -21.34
C LYS A 157 -1.17 14.95 -19.82
N ALA A 158 -1.72 15.87 -19.02
CA ALA A 158 -1.71 15.75 -17.56
C ALA A 158 -2.55 14.56 -17.08
N ILE A 159 -3.75 14.37 -17.62
CA ILE A 159 -4.64 13.24 -17.30
C ILE A 159 -3.99 11.92 -17.73
N ALA A 160 -3.37 11.86 -18.90
CA ALA A 160 -2.66 10.66 -19.35
C ALA A 160 -1.44 10.34 -18.47
N ALA A 161 -0.76 11.35 -17.93
CA ALA A 161 0.34 11.17 -16.98
C ALA A 161 -0.16 10.57 -15.66
N VAL A 162 -1.29 11.04 -15.12
CA VAL A 162 -1.92 10.44 -13.92
C VAL A 162 -2.28 8.98 -14.20
N HIS A 163 -2.92 8.70 -15.32
CA HIS A 163 -3.28 7.32 -15.73
C HIS A 163 -2.04 6.41 -15.79
N ALA A 164 -0.97 6.87 -16.44
CA ALA A 164 0.27 6.09 -16.59
C ALA A 164 1.03 5.91 -15.27
N SER A 165 0.81 6.78 -14.27
CA SER A 165 1.48 6.69 -12.97
C SER A 165 0.92 5.61 -12.04
N VAL A 166 -0.30 5.14 -12.31
CA VAL A 166 -0.97 4.12 -11.47
C VAL A 166 -0.69 2.74 -12.05
N MET A 167 0.34 2.05 -11.51
CA MET A 167 0.78 0.72 -11.97
C MET A 167 -0.08 -0.42 -11.41
N ASP A 168 -0.81 -0.18 -10.33
CA ASP A 168 -1.67 -1.18 -9.67
C ASP A 168 -3.09 -1.08 -10.21
N GLU A 169 -3.53 -2.13 -10.91
CA GLU A 169 -4.86 -2.20 -11.52
C GLU A 169 -5.98 -2.20 -10.46
N THR A 170 -5.75 -2.79 -9.30
CA THR A 170 -6.73 -2.84 -8.20
C THR A 170 -6.93 -1.46 -7.61
N LEU A 171 -5.82 -0.74 -7.36
CA LEU A 171 -5.84 0.65 -6.92
C LEU A 171 -6.51 1.55 -7.95
N TYR A 172 -6.18 1.38 -9.24
CA TYR A 172 -6.82 2.12 -10.32
C TYR A 172 -8.33 1.92 -10.34
N ARG A 173 -8.80 0.68 -10.26
CA ARG A 173 -10.25 0.36 -10.22
C ARG A 173 -10.94 0.94 -8.99
N ALA A 174 -10.30 0.87 -7.83
CA ALA A 174 -10.84 1.44 -6.60
C ALA A 174 -11.00 2.96 -6.73
N ALA A 175 -9.95 3.66 -7.18
CA ALA A 175 -9.98 5.10 -7.43
C ALA A 175 -11.01 5.48 -8.49
N TRP A 176 -11.09 4.71 -9.57
CA TRP A 176 -12.07 4.91 -10.65
C TRP A 176 -13.51 4.85 -10.15
N ASN A 177 -13.80 3.97 -9.20
CA ASN A 177 -15.14 3.81 -8.62
C ASN A 177 -15.55 4.98 -7.71
N LEU A 178 -14.58 5.75 -7.18
CA LEU A 178 -14.84 6.95 -6.39
C LEU A 178 -15.23 8.17 -7.26
N LEU A 179 -14.97 8.13 -8.57
CA LEU A 179 -15.33 9.20 -9.49
C LEU A 179 -16.80 9.08 -9.91
N ASP A 180 -17.47 10.21 -10.13
CA ASP A 180 -18.81 10.23 -10.73
C ASP A 180 -18.79 9.89 -12.21
N ALA A 181 -19.96 9.62 -12.77
CA ALA A 181 -20.08 9.18 -14.17
C ALA A 181 -19.65 10.26 -15.19
N GLY A 182 -19.84 11.54 -14.87
CA GLY A 182 -19.43 12.67 -15.70
C GLY A 182 -17.92 12.77 -15.77
N THR A 183 -17.28 12.83 -14.61
CA THR A 183 -15.81 12.85 -14.44
C THR A 183 -15.14 11.67 -15.13
N ARG A 184 -15.66 10.45 -14.96
CA ARG A 184 -15.15 9.25 -15.66
C ARG A 184 -15.21 9.37 -17.17
N ARG A 185 -16.29 9.96 -17.70
CA ARG A 185 -16.47 10.15 -19.14
C ARG A 185 -15.49 11.16 -19.70
N ALA A 186 -15.29 12.28 -19.02
CA ALA A 186 -14.33 13.31 -19.40
C ALA A 186 -12.88 12.77 -19.39
N ILE A 187 -12.47 12.08 -18.33
CA ILE A 187 -11.13 11.47 -18.22
C ILE A 187 -10.88 10.49 -19.38
N LYS A 188 -11.85 9.62 -19.70
CA LYS A 188 -11.70 8.69 -20.84
C LYS A 188 -11.49 9.43 -22.16
N ALA A 189 -12.25 10.49 -22.42
CA ALA A 189 -12.10 11.28 -23.63
C ALA A 189 -10.69 11.88 -23.75
N TYR A 190 -10.14 12.42 -22.66
CA TYR A 190 -8.79 12.98 -22.64
C TYR A 190 -7.69 11.91 -22.79
N ILE A 191 -7.86 10.73 -22.22
CA ILE A 191 -6.93 9.61 -22.41
C ILE A 191 -6.90 9.20 -23.90
N GLU A 192 -8.03 9.09 -24.54
CA GLU A 192 -8.11 8.76 -25.98
C GLU A 192 -7.52 9.87 -26.87
N MET A 193 -7.79 11.14 -26.53
CA MET A 193 -7.17 12.28 -27.20
C MET A 193 -5.63 12.24 -27.12
N ALA A 194 -5.09 11.92 -25.94
CA ALA A 194 -3.65 11.80 -25.73
C ALA A 194 -3.02 10.65 -26.54
N LYS A 195 -3.75 9.56 -26.74
CA LYS A 195 -3.31 8.42 -27.58
C LYS A 195 -3.31 8.77 -29.07
N GLY A 196 -4.34 9.46 -29.54
CA GLY A 196 -4.48 9.85 -30.95
C GLY A 196 -3.40 10.80 -31.44
N LYS A 197 -2.89 11.69 -30.57
CA LYS A 197 -1.75 12.60 -30.89
C LYS A 197 -0.37 11.91 -30.90
N LYS A 198 -0.24 10.66 -30.42
CA LYS A 198 1.00 9.88 -30.53
C LYS A 198 1.16 9.11 -31.84
N ALA A 199 0.10 9.03 -32.64
CA ALA A 199 0.07 8.26 -33.88
C ALA A 199 0.18 9.16 -35.17
N ALA A 200 0.34 10.45 -35.01
CA ALA A 200 0.57 11.42 -36.07
C ALA A 200 1.94 12.10 -35.90
#